data_451548e3171f4b53023306b94866f3f0
#
_entry.id   451548e3171f4b53023306b94866f3f0
#
_cell.length_a   1.000
_cell.length_b   1.000
_cell.length_c   1.000
_cell.angle_alpha   90.00
_cell.angle_beta   90.00
_cell.angle_gamma   90.00
#
_symmetry.space_group_name_H-M   'P 1'
#
loop_
_entity.id
_entity.type
_entity.pdbx_description
1 polymer ?
#
loop_
_entity_poly.entity_id
_entity_poly.type
_entity_poly.pdbx_seq_one_letter_code
_entity_poly.pdbx_strand_id
1 'polypeptide(L)'
;MKVNKTNYNQINSWPFFEAKRVLKRISKEDKQNKIVTFQTGYGPSGLPHIGTFGEVLRTNMVRTAFSCLSDIPTRLVCFSDDLDGLRKVPTNIPNSKKLEADLDLPLTSVRDPFGKFESFGEHNNAKLKEFLDNYNLKYNFESATKNYKNGAFDEALI
;
A
#
# COMPACT_ATOMS: atom_id res chain seq x y z
N MET A 1 -7.08 27.18 -15.46
CA MET A 1 -8.50 27.27 -15.03
C MET A 1 -8.53 26.96 -13.54
N LYS A 2 -8.84 27.92 -12.64
CA LYS A 2 -9.02 27.64 -11.22
C LYS A 2 -10.38 26.94 -11.04
N VAL A 3 -10.36 25.65 -10.78
CA VAL A 3 -11.59 24.89 -10.51
C VAL A 3 -12.05 25.28 -9.11
N ASN A 4 -13.25 25.82 -9.00
CA ASN A 4 -13.82 26.28 -7.74
C ASN A 4 -14.25 25.05 -6.91
N LYS A 5 -13.97 25.00 -5.59
CA LYS A 5 -14.34 23.86 -4.70
C LYS A 5 -15.82 23.48 -4.79
N THR A 6 -16.69 24.43 -5.09
CA THR A 6 -18.13 24.22 -5.28
C THR A 6 -18.46 23.23 -6.42
N ASN A 7 -17.60 23.14 -7.44
CA ASN A 7 -17.83 22.27 -8.59
C ASN A 7 -17.48 20.79 -8.30
N TYR A 8 -16.60 20.50 -7.33
CA TYR A 8 -16.19 19.13 -7.00
C TYR A 8 -17.35 18.30 -6.42
N ASN A 9 -18.30 18.93 -5.72
CA ASN A 9 -19.46 18.22 -5.18
C ASN A 9 -20.40 17.67 -6.26
N GLN A 10 -20.36 18.20 -7.47
CA GLN A 10 -21.16 17.76 -8.62
C GLN A 10 -20.52 16.63 -9.43
N ILE A 11 -19.24 16.30 -9.15
CA ILE A 11 -18.54 15.25 -9.89
C ILE A 11 -19.03 13.87 -9.44
N ASN A 12 -19.46 13.06 -10.43
CA ASN A 12 -20.04 11.73 -10.23
C ASN A 12 -19.08 10.58 -10.66
N SER A 13 -17.75 10.84 -10.77
CA SER A 13 -16.79 9.76 -11.01
C SER A 13 -16.60 8.90 -9.76
N TRP A 14 -16.21 7.64 -9.93
CA TRP A 14 -16.07 6.68 -8.83
C TRP A 14 -15.11 7.15 -7.71
N PRO A 15 -13.96 7.84 -7.97
CA PRO A 15 -13.10 8.30 -6.89
C PRO A 15 -13.79 9.34 -6.00
N PHE A 16 -14.58 10.25 -6.61
CA PHE A 16 -15.36 11.24 -5.88
C PHE A 16 -16.52 10.61 -5.11
N PHE A 17 -17.14 9.56 -5.66
CA PHE A 17 -18.17 8.83 -4.95
C PHE A 17 -17.60 8.19 -3.66
N GLU A 18 -16.47 7.49 -3.74
CA GLU A 18 -15.82 6.91 -2.57
C GLU A 18 -15.32 7.98 -1.59
N ALA A 19 -14.73 9.06 -2.08
CA ALA A 19 -14.30 10.17 -1.24
C ALA A 19 -15.45 10.80 -0.44
N LYS A 20 -16.62 10.98 -1.06
CA LYS A 20 -17.84 11.48 -0.38
C LYS A 20 -18.32 10.50 0.70
N ARG A 21 -18.21 9.18 0.47
CA ARG A 21 -18.55 8.16 1.50
C ARG A 21 -17.61 8.25 2.70
N VAL A 22 -16.31 8.40 2.47
CA VAL A 22 -15.31 8.60 3.53
C VAL A 22 -15.64 9.88 4.31
N LEU A 23 -15.88 10.99 3.63
CA LEU A 23 -16.22 12.27 4.26
C LEU A 23 -17.47 12.18 5.13
N LYS A 24 -18.53 11.53 4.62
CA LYS A 24 -19.78 11.29 5.37
C LYS A 24 -19.54 10.43 6.63
N ARG A 25 -18.65 9.45 6.58
CA ARG A 25 -18.29 8.62 7.74
C ARG A 25 -17.59 9.45 8.81
N ILE A 26 -16.59 10.24 8.40
CA ILE A 26 -15.79 11.06 9.31
C ILE A 26 -16.63 12.15 9.99
N SER A 27 -17.57 12.78 9.26
CA SER A 27 -18.44 13.82 9.80
C SER A 27 -19.41 13.33 10.90
N LYS A 28 -19.61 12.00 10.99
CA LYS A 28 -20.42 11.38 12.05
C LYS A 28 -19.59 11.03 13.30
N GLU A 29 -18.28 11.00 13.16
CA GLU A 29 -17.34 10.71 14.24
C GLU A 29 -16.81 12.05 14.75
N ASP A 30 -17.06 12.38 16.02
CA ASP A 30 -16.62 13.63 16.67
C ASP A 30 -15.09 13.62 16.86
N LYS A 31 -14.35 13.72 15.75
CA LYS A 31 -12.89 13.55 15.70
C LYS A 31 -12.23 14.79 15.10
N GLN A 32 -12.15 15.86 15.90
CA GLN A 32 -11.31 17.02 15.58
C GLN A 32 -9.83 16.59 15.59
N ASN A 33 -9.06 17.02 14.58
CA ASN A 33 -7.61 16.82 14.41
C ASN A 33 -7.12 15.43 13.96
N LYS A 34 -7.83 14.71 13.13
CA LYS A 34 -7.32 13.42 12.60
C LYS A 34 -6.83 13.52 11.16
N ILE A 35 -5.71 12.85 10.91
CA ILE A 35 -5.22 12.56 9.56
C ILE A 35 -6.02 11.38 9.01
N VAL A 36 -6.62 11.54 7.82
CA VAL A 36 -7.31 10.44 7.14
C VAL A 36 -6.30 9.57 6.41
N THR A 37 -6.21 8.31 6.82
CA THR A 37 -5.32 7.33 6.20
C THR A 37 -6.06 6.60 5.07
N PHE A 38 -5.46 6.64 3.88
CA PHE A 38 -5.81 5.81 2.75
C PHE A 38 -4.74 4.73 2.63
N GLN A 39 -5.13 3.47 2.79
CA GLN A 39 -4.20 2.36 2.83
C GLN A 39 -4.45 1.39 1.69
N THR A 40 -3.37 0.87 1.12
CA THR A 40 -3.35 -0.21 0.14
C THR A 40 -2.52 -1.36 0.70
N GLY A 41 -2.89 -2.60 0.38
CA GLY A 41 -2.14 -3.80 0.73
C GLY A 41 -1.32 -4.30 -0.47
N TYR A 42 -0.18 -4.90 -0.17
CA TYR A 42 0.71 -5.48 -1.16
C TYR A 42 1.42 -6.71 -0.60
N GLY A 43 1.24 -7.87 -1.23
CA GLY A 43 2.01 -9.09 -0.91
C GLY A 43 3.26 -9.17 -1.77
N PRO A 44 4.49 -9.07 -1.21
CA PRO A 44 5.75 -9.07 -1.97
C PRO A 44 6.20 -10.49 -2.37
N SER A 45 5.26 -11.35 -2.79
CA SER A 45 5.50 -12.74 -3.20
C SER A 45 5.97 -12.89 -4.66
N GLY A 46 6.16 -11.78 -5.37
CA GLY A 46 6.65 -11.71 -6.74
C GLY A 46 7.02 -10.28 -7.14
N LEU A 47 7.62 -10.13 -8.31
CA LEU A 47 7.97 -8.80 -8.82
C LEU A 47 6.72 -7.93 -8.97
N PRO A 48 6.78 -6.64 -8.59
CA PRO A 48 5.68 -5.71 -8.80
C PRO A 48 5.28 -5.63 -10.27
N HIS A 49 4.00 -5.53 -10.52
CA HIS A 49 3.43 -5.45 -11.86
C HIS A 49 2.31 -4.39 -11.92
N ILE A 50 1.72 -4.23 -13.10
CA ILE A 50 0.67 -3.21 -13.33
C ILE A 50 -0.53 -3.36 -12.37
N GLY A 51 -0.86 -4.57 -11.94
CA GLY A 51 -1.90 -4.80 -10.94
C GLY A 51 -1.54 -4.19 -9.58
N THR A 52 -0.31 -4.41 -9.11
CA THR A 52 0.22 -3.82 -7.89
C THR A 52 0.18 -2.29 -7.94
N PHE A 53 0.62 -1.71 -9.07
CA PHE A 53 0.53 -0.27 -9.30
C PHE A 53 -0.92 0.22 -9.30
N GLY A 54 -1.82 -0.54 -9.94
CA GLY A 54 -3.24 -0.23 -9.99
C GLY A 54 -3.90 -0.12 -8.61
N GLU A 55 -3.49 -0.94 -7.65
CA GLU A 55 -3.97 -0.85 -6.25
C GLU A 55 -3.59 0.48 -5.61
N VAL A 56 -2.31 0.85 -5.70
CA VAL A 56 -1.81 2.12 -5.15
C VAL A 56 -2.44 3.31 -5.86
N LEU A 57 -2.50 3.26 -7.20
CA LEU A 57 -3.05 4.35 -8.01
C LEU A 57 -4.53 4.60 -7.70
N ARG A 58 -5.36 3.54 -7.64
CA ARG A 58 -6.78 3.66 -7.30
C ARG A 58 -6.98 4.28 -5.92
N THR A 59 -6.23 3.83 -4.93
CA THR A 59 -6.28 4.39 -3.58
C THR A 59 -5.87 5.86 -3.57
N ASN A 60 -4.82 6.23 -4.31
CA ASN A 60 -4.39 7.62 -4.44
C ASN A 60 -5.39 8.50 -5.19
N MET A 61 -6.13 7.95 -6.17
CA MET A 61 -7.20 8.69 -6.86
C MET A 61 -8.33 9.08 -5.89
N VAL A 62 -8.74 8.16 -5.01
CA VAL A 62 -9.75 8.45 -3.98
C VAL A 62 -9.23 9.47 -2.97
N ARG A 63 -7.97 9.34 -2.52
CA ARG A 63 -7.31 10.32 -1.64
C ARG A 63 -7.28 11.71 -2.29
N THR A 64 -6.92 11.79 -3.57
CA THR A 64 -6.88 13.06 -4.31
C THR A 64 -8.28 13.68 -4.40
N ALA A 65 -9.30 12.89 -4.73
CA ALA A 65 -10.69 13.33 -4.76
C ALA A 65 -11.14 13.83 -3.37
N PHE A 66 -10.75 13.14 -2.29
CA PHE A 66 -11.03 13.57 -0.92
C PHE A 66 -10.39 14.93 -0.60
N SER A 67 -9.14 15.14 -0.99
CA SER A 67 -8.43 16.41 -0.80
C SER A 67 -9.04 17.56 -1.63
N CYS A 68 -9.77 17.26 -2.70
CA CYS A 68 -10.57 18.26 -3.41
C CYS A 68 -11.85 18.67 -2.66
N LEU A 69 -12.40 17.75 -1.85
CA LEU A 69 -13.67 17.95 -1.13
C LEU A 69 -13.47 18.49 0.29
N SER A 70 -12.30 18.30 0.89
CA SER A 70 -12.04 18.60 2.30
C SER A 70 -10.60 19.07 2.50
N ASP A 71 -10.39 19.94 3.48
CA ASP A 71 -9.06 20.40 3.93
C ASP A 71 -8.45 19.50 5.04
N ILE A 72 -9.14 18.41 5.40
CA ILE A 72 -8.64 17.44 6.39
C ILE A 72 -7.37 16.79 5.84
N PRO A 73 -6.27 16.77 6.63
CA PRO A 73 -5.01 16.17 6.18
C PRO A 73 -5.16 14.69 5.82
N THR A 74 -4.44 14.26 4.79
CA THR A 74 -4.49 12.87 4.33
C THR A 74 -3.09 12.27 4.23
N ARG A 75 -2.98 10.96 4.44
CA ARG A 75 -1.79 10.19 4.10
C ARG A 75 -2.16 8.96 3.28
N LEU A 76 -1.26 8.55 2.40
CA LEU A 76 -1.32 7.29 1.66
C LEU A 76 -0.33 6.33 2.29
N VAL A 77 -0.80 5.15 2.68
CA VAL A 77 0.04 4.07 3.22
C VAL A 77 0.08 2.93 2.21
N CYS A 78 1.28 2.57 1.77
CA CYS A 78 1.56 1.34 1.05
C CYS A 78 2.03 0.30 2.06
N PHE A 79 1.12 -0.57 2.47
CA PHE A 79 1.39 -1.60 3.46
C PHE A 79 1.84 -2.89 2.76
N SER A 80 3.00 -3.38 3.14
CA SER A 80 3.55 -4.64 2.63
C SER A 80 3.27 -5.79 3.60
N ASP A 81 2.57 -6.81 3.12
CA ASP A 81 2.31 -8.07 3.83
C ASP A 81 3.53 -9.00 3.73
N ASP A 82 4.73 -8.48 4.03
CA ASP A 82 6.01 -9.16 3.88
C ASP A 82 6.25 -10.28 4.91
N LEU A 83 5.34 -10.43 5.87
CA LEU A 83 5.30 -11.55 6.82
C LEU A 83 4.55 -12.77 6.25
N ASP A 84 3.82 -12.60 5.15
CA ASP A 84 3.13 -13.71 4.48
C ASP A 84 4.11 -14.81 4.04
N GLY A 85 3.66 -16.07 4.08
CA GLY A 85 4.43 -17.22 3.61
C GLY A 85 4.54 -17.28 2.08
N LEU A 86 5.68 -17.76 1.57
CA LEU A 86 5.86 -18.06 0.15
C LEU A 86 5.04 -19.30 -0.23
N ARG A 87 3.84 -19.11 -0.75
CA ARG A 87 2.91 -20.22 -1.10
C ARG A 87 3.24 -20.91 -2.42
N LYS A 88 3.95 -20.22 -3.30
CA LYS A 88 4.29 -20.70 -4.64
C LYS A 88 5.55 -20.01 -5.12
N VAL A 89 6.47 -20.78 -5.71
CA VAL A 89 7.67 -20.23 -6.35
C VAL A 89 7.29 -19.54 -7.67
N PRO A 90 7.60 -18.24 -7.84
CA PRO A 90 7.41 -17.54 -9.10
C PRO A 90 8.26 -18.16 -10.22
N THR A 91 7.70 -18.28 -11.42
CA THR A 91 8.40 -18.87 -12.58
C THR A 91 9.23 -17.86 -13.37
N ASN A 92 8.98 -16.57 -13.16
CA ASN A 92 9.59 -15.47 -13.91
C ASN A 92 10.78 -14.80 -13.21
N ILE A 93 11.44 -15.55 -12.32
CA ILE A 93 12.62 -15.08 -11.56
C ILE A 93 13.82 -16.02 -11.77
N PRO A 94 15.06 -15.50 -11.64
CA PRO A 94 16.25 -16.35 -11.71
C PRO A 94 16.30 -17.29 -10.49
N ASN A 95 17.00 -18.40 -10.64
CA ASN A 95 17.24 -19.35 -9.54
C ASN A 95 15.96 -19.86 -8.83
N SER A 96 14.81 -19.84 -9.51
CA SER A 96 13.51 -20.20 -8.93
C SER A 96 13.53 -21.55 -8.20
N LYS A 97 14.22 -22.56 -8.75
CA LYS A 97 14.36 -23.89 -8.10
C LYS A 97 14.95 -23.85 -6.70
N LYS A 98 15.81 -22.87 -6.40
CA LYS A 98 16.39 -22.73 -5.05
C LYS A 98 15.35 -22.30 -4.01
N LEU A 99 14.26 -21.67 -4.44
CA LEU A 99 13.19 -21.23 -3.56
C LEU A 99 12.19 -22.34 -3.19
N GLU A 100 12.27 -23.51 -3.84
CA GLU A 100 11.43 -24.66 -3.48
C GLU A 100 11.67 -25.10 -2.02
N ALA A 101 12.90 -24.97 -1.51
CA ALA A 101 13.24 -25.27 -0.13
C ALA A 101 12.78 -24.17 0.86
N ASP A 102 12.36 -23.00 0.36
CA ASP A 102 11.93 -21.87 1.17
C ASP A 102 10.39 -21.70 1.12
N LEU A 103 9.66 -22.67 0.55
CA LEU A 103 8.20 -22.66 0.58
C LEU A 103 7.69 -22.60 2.03
N ASP A 104 6.59 -21.90 2.22
CA ASP A 104 5.93 -21.65 3.50
C ASP A 104 6.72 -20.77 4.50
N LEU A 105 7.99 -20.39 4.20
CA LEU A 105 8.71 -19.41 5.00
C LEU A 105 8.10 -18.01 4.79
N PRO A 106 8.13 -17.14 5.82
CA PRO A 106 7.81 -15.72 5.65
C PRO A 106 8.67 -15.10 4.55
N LEU A 107 8.11 -14.24 3.73
CA LEU A 107 8.83 -13.63 2.59
C LEU A 107 10.11 -12.89 3.01
N THR A 108 10.16 -12.39 4.25
CA THR A 108 11.37 -11.80 4.87
C THR A 108 12.41 -12.82 5.29
N SER A 109 12.10 -14.13 5.24
CA SER A 109 13.04 -15.23 5.50
C SER A 109 13.37 -16.03 4.25
N VAL A 110 12.66 -15.78 3.13
CA VAL A 110 12.93 -16.40 1.83
C VAL A 110 14.19 -15.76 1.23
N ARG A 111 15.13 -16.58 0.74
CA ARG A 111 16.36 -16.13 0.09
C ARG A 111 16.05 -15.25 -1.13
N ASP A 112 16.80 -14.17 -1.29
CA ASP A 112 16.70 -13.36 -2.51
C ASP A 112 17.29 -14.12 -3.71
N PRO A 113 16.48 -14.52 -4.73
CA PRO A 113 16.99 -15.25 -5.90
C PRO A 113 17.88 -14.40 -6.80
N PHE A 114 17.86 -13.07 -6.62
CA PHE A 114 18.71 -12.12 -7.36
C PHE A 114 20.03 -11.83 -6.64
N GLY A 115 20.14 -12.18 -5.37
CA GLY A 115 21.35 -11.98 -4.55
C GLY A 115 21.69 -10.50 -4.27
N LYS A 116 20.69 -9.62 -4.25
CA LYS A 116 20.87 -8.17 -4.06
C LYS A 116 20.41 -7.67 -2.70
N PHE A 117 19.53 -8.41 -2.02
CA PHE A 117 18.93 -8.05 -0.74
C PHE A 117 19.02 -9.24 0.22
N GLU A 118 18.76 -9.00 1.49
CA GLU A 118 18.77 -10.05 2.52
C GLU A 118 17.65 -11.07 2.31
N SER A 119 16.52 -10.64 1.75
CA SER A 119 15.39 -11.52 1.50
C SER A 119 14.65 -11.18 0.21
N PHE A 120 13.84 -12.12 -0.26
CA PHE A 120 12.97 -11.94 -1.41
C PHE A 120 11.88 -10.88 -1.15
N GLY A 121 11.36 -10.83 0.09
CA GLY A 121 10.43 -9.78 0.50
C GLY A 121 11.06 -8.39 0.40
N GLU A 122 12.29 -8.21 0.88
CA GLU A 122 13.01 -6.93 0.77
C GLU A 122 13.30 -6.54 -0.66
N HIS A 123 13.71 -7.51 -1.51
CA HIS A 123 13.91 -7.27 -2.93
C HIS A 123 12.64 -6.69 -3.58
N ASN A 124 11.51 -7.36 -3.41
CA ASN A 124 10.25 -6.94 -4.01
C ASN A 124 9.73 -5.62 -3.42
N ASN A 125 9.91 -5.39 -2.12
CA ASN A 125 9.61 -4.12 -1.47
C ASN A 125 10.44 -2.97 -2.04
N ALA A 126 11.73 -3.19 -2.29
CA ALA A 126 12.60 -2.20 -2.92
C ALA A 126 12.15 -1.89 -4.35
N LYS A 127 11.78 -2.92 -5.13
CA LYS A 127 11.28 -2.76 -6.49
C LYS A 127 9.94 -2.01 -6.53
N LEU A 128 9.04 -2.25 -5.58
CA LEU A 128 7.80 -1.49 -5.51
C LEU A 128 8.06 -0.02 -5.22
N LYS A 129 8.92 0.30 -4.25
CA LYS A 129 9.28 1.69 -3.93
C LYS A 129 9.89 2.40 -5.13
N GLU A 130 10.88 1.79 -5.79
CA GLU A 130 11.49 2.32 -7.02
C GLU A 130 10.43 2.63 -8.09
N PHE A 131 9.49 1.70 -8.28
CA PHE A 131 8.41 1.87 -9.24
C PHE A 131 7.47 3.04 -8.88
N LEU A 132 7.05 3.13 -7.62
CA LEU A 132 6.15 4.20 -7.16
C LEU A 132 6.82 5.59 -7.20
N ASP A 133 8.11 5.65 -6.88
CA ASP A 133 8.91 6.88 -6.89
C ASP A 133 9.06 7.42 -8.33
N ASN A 134 9.20 6.55 -9.34
CA ASN A 134 9.21 6.93 -10.75
C ASN A 134 7.92 7.65 -11.21
N TYR A 135 6.80 7.42 -10.52
CA TYR A 135 5.54 8.11 -10.77
C TYR A 135 5.28 9.30 -9.81
N ASN A 136 6.28 9.71 -9.03
CA ASN A 136 6.20 10.82 -8.07
C ASN A 136 5.03 10.68 -7.08
N LEU A 137 4.67 9.47 -6.69
CA LEU A 137 3.64 9.22 -5.70
C LEU A 137 4.16 9.55 -4.29
N LYS A 138 3.41 10.35 -3.55
CA LYS A 138 3.69 10.65 -2.13
C LYS A 138 2.99 9.63 -1.25
N TYR A 139 3.75 8.71 -0.66
CA TYR A 139 3.26 7.62 0.18
C TYR A 139 4.17 7.39 1.39
N ASN A 140 3.62 6.72 2.39
CA ASN A 140 4.37 6.13 3.50
C ASN A 140 4.43 4.62 3.24
N PHE A 141 5.62 4.04 3.26
CA PHE A 141 5.78 2.60 3.13
C PHE A 141 5.81 1.97 4.53
N GLU A 142 4.98 0.96 4.75
CA GLU A 142 4.93 0.20 6.00
C GLU A 142 5.11 -1.30 5.72
N SER A 143 5.87 -1.97 6.59
CA SER A 143 6.15 -3.41 6.54
C SER A 143 5.38 -4.10 7.66
N ALA A 144 4.65 -5.16 7.36
CA ALA A 144 4.00 -5.99 8.37
C ALA A 144 5.01 -6.51 9.39
N THR A 145 6.13 -7.09 8.91
CA THR A 145 7.20 -7.60 9.78
C THR A 145 7.71 -6.54 10.77
N LYS A 146 7.94 -5.30 10.30
CA LYS A 146 8.40 -4.22 11.18
C LYS A 146 7.33 -3.81 12.18
N ASN A 147 6.07 -3.69 11.75
CA ASN A 147 4.97 -3.32 12.62
C ASN A 147 4.73 -4.37 13.71
N TYR A 148 4.75 -5.67 13.39
CA TYR A 148 4.66 -6.74 14.38
C TYR A 148 5.83 -6.72 15.37
N LYS A 149 7.07 -6.60 14.87
CA LYS A 149 8.26 -6.53 15.75
C LYS A 149 8.27 -5.34 16.69
N ASN A 150 7.66 -4.23 16.30
CA ASN A 150 7.60 -3.00 17.09
C ASN A 150 6.34 -2.93 17.98
N GLY A 151 5.53 -3.98 18.04
CA GLY A 151 4.32 -4.01 18.86
C GLY A 151 3.19 -3.09 18.37
N ALA A 152 3.21 -2.65 17.11
CA ALA A 152 2.21 -1.72 16.58
C ALA A 152 0.78 -2.28 16.59
N PHE A 153 0.63 -3.59 16.71
CA PHE A 153 -0.66 -4.28 16.74
C PHE A 153 -1.01 -4.87 18.11
N ASP A 154 -0.13 -4.74 19.12
CA ASP A 154 -0.31 -5.42 20.41
C ASP A 154 -1.64 -5.06 21.08
N GLU A 155 -2.01 -3.77 21.07
CA GLU A 155 -3.30 -3.31 21.62
C GLU A 155 -4.52 -3.87 20.87
N ALA A 156 -4.37 -4.23 19.60
CA ALA A 156 -5.46 -4.76 18.78
C ALA A 156 -5.59 -6.29 18.86
N LEU A 157 -4.57 -6.96 19.39
CA LEU A 157 -4.48 -8.42 19.51
C LEU A 157 -4.93 -8.94 20.89
N ILE A 158 -5.15 -8.04 21.86
CA ILE A 158 -5.66 -8.31 23.20
C ILE A 158 -7.18 -8.10 23.24
#